data_44d91373a1f6fb4213bb536b9aba10c5
#
_entry.id   44d91373a1f6fb4213bb536b9aba10c5
#
_cell.length_a   1.000
_cell.length_b   1.000
_cell.length_c   1.000
_cell.angle_alpha   90.00
_cell.angle_beta   90.00
_cell.angle_gamma   90.00
#
_symmetry.space_group_name_H-M   'P 1'
#
loop_
_entity.id
_entity.type
_entity.pdbx_description
1 polymer ?
#
loop_
_entity_poly.entity_id
_entity_poly.type
_entity_poly.pdbx_seq_one_letter_code
_entity_poly.pdbx_strand_id
1 'polypeptide(L)'
;MIKKNGAIIGYGGMGSWHGEFLKNSDVVNLCGIYDIKPERCAAAEKNGIHAYSSLEELLEDKNVDFVTIAVPNDLHKPLAIQAMKAGKHVVSEKPVTLSSADLQEMIDASHKYSKIFTVHQNRRWDGEFLLMR
;
A
#
# COMPACT_ATOMS: atom_id res chain seq x y z
N MET A 1 10.34 1.50 -20.23
CA MET A 1 9.54 2.26 -19.25
C MET A 1 10.27 2.24 -17.91
N ILE A 2 10.38 3.36 -17.22
CA ILE A 2 10.99 3.40 -15.89
C ILE A 2 9.98 2.82 -14.90
N LYS A 3 10.38 1.73 -14.20
CA LYS A 3 9.55 1.13 -13.16
C LYS A 3 9.38 2.09 -11.97
N LYS A 4 8.22 2.04 -11.33
CA LYS A 4 7.97 2.74 -10.06
C LYS A 4 8.32 1.84 -8.89
N ASN A 5 8.85 2.42 -7.84
CA ASN A 5 9.27 1.70 -6.66
C ASN A 5 8.17 1.68 -5.62
N GLY A 6 7.68 0.51 -5.28
CA GLY A 6 6.60 0.31 -4.31
C GLY A 6 7.05 -0.43 -3.08
N ALA A 7 6.39 -0.18 -1.96
CA ALA A 7 6.52 -0.98 -0.74
C ALA A 7 5.14 -1.31 -0.18
N ILE A 8 5.05 -2.29 0.72
CA ILE A 8 3.79 -2.75 1.28
C ILE A 8 3.82 -2.56 2.80
N ILE A 9 2.77 -1.95 3.33
CA ILE A 9 2.52 -1.85 4.78
C ILE A 9 1.42 -2.86 5.13
N GLY A 10 1.79 -3.88 5.91
CA GLY A 10 0.97 -5.04 6.21
C GLY A 10 1.23 -6.22 5.28
N TYR A 11 1.63 -7.36 5.83
CA TYR A 11 1.94 -8.58 5.07
C TYR A 11 1.10 -9.77 5.56
N GLY A 12 -0.20 -9.51 5.78
CA GLY A 12 -1.23 -10.53 5.99
C GLY A 12 -1.69 -11.15 4.67
N GLY A 13 -2.91 -11.69 4.62
CA GLY A 13 -3.46 -12.34 3.42
C GLY A 13 -3.39 -11.47 2.16
N MET A 14 -3.93 -10.24 2.21
CA MET A 14 -3.91 -9.33 1.06
C MET A 14 -2.51 -8.75 0.81
N GLY A 15 -1.77 -8.42 1.87
CA GLY A 15 -0.41 -7.90 1.72
C GLY A 15 0.54 -8.89 1.05
N SER A 16 0.47 -10.17 1.42
CA SER A 16 1.27 -11.22 0.78
C SER A 16 0.85 -11.44 -0.68
N TRP A 17 -0.44 -11.36 -0.99
CA TRP A 17 -0.93 -11.42 -2.37
C TRP A 17 -0.37 -10.26 -3.21
N HIS A 18 -0.42 -9.02 -2.69
CA HIS A 18 0.21 -7.88 -3.34
C HIS A 18 1.72 -8.10 -3.52
N GLY A 19 2.39 -8.66 -2.53
CA GLY A 19 3.82 -8.96 -2.58
C GLY A 19 4.18 -9.87 -3.75
N GLU A 20 3.46 -10.98 -3.91
CA GLU A 20 3.67 -11.90 -5.02
C GLU A 20 3.37 -11.25 -6.38
N PHE A 21 2.31 -10.45 -6.46
CA PHE A 21 1.93 -9.78 -7.69
C PHE A 21 2.94 -8.71 -8.09
N LEU A 22 3.36 -7.86 -7.14
CA LEU A 22 4.30 -6.77 -7.41
C LEU A 22 5.72 -7.28 -7.67
N LYS A 23 6.15 -8.36 -7.02
CA LYS A 23 7.45 -8.99 -7.25
C LYS A 23 7.64 -9.41 -8.71
N ASN A 24 6.56 -9.84 -9.37
CA ASN A 24 6.56 -10.28 -10.75
C ASN A 24 6.12 -9.20 -11.75
N SER A 25 6.01 -7.95 -11.32
CA SER A 25 5.51 -6.85 -12.14
C SER A 25 6.57 -6.33 -13.13
N ASP A 26 6.13 -6.01 -14.35
CA ASP A 26 6.96 -5.35 -15.34
C ASP A 26 7.04 -3.83 -15.16
N VAL A 27 6.15 -3.25 -14.34
CA VAL A 27 6.02 -1.79 -14.17
C VAL A 27 6.36 -1.31 -12.75
N VAL A 28 6.52 -2.23 -11.80
CA VAL A 28 6.86 -1.93 -10.40
C VAL A 28 8.09 -2.70 -9.95
N ASN A 29 8.98 -2.04 -9.21
CA ASN A 29 9.98 -2.68 -8.38
C ASN A 29 9.45 -2.75 -6.95
N LEU A 30 9.34 -3.94 -6.38
CA LEU A 30 8.98 -4.11 -4.98
C LEU A 30 10.24 -3.91 -4.12
N CYS A 31 10.30 -2.78 -3.39
CA CYS A 31 11.41 -2.46 -2.49
C CYS A 31 11.40 -3.29 -1.22
N GLY A 32 10.20 -3.60 -0.70
CA GLY A 32 10.07 -4.39 0.51
C GLY A 32 8.70 -4.25 1.15
N ILE A 33 8.59 -4.82 2.34
CA ILE A 33 7.38 -4.78 3.16
C ILE A 33 7.71 -4.36 4.60
N TYR A 34 6.71 -3.92 5.33
CA TYR A 34 6.73 -3.83 6.78
C TYR A 34 5.46 -4.45 7.36
N ASP A 35 5.60 -5.22 8.43
CA ASP A 35 4.49 -5.70 9.25
C ASP A 35 4.89 -5.62 10.73
N ILE A 36 3.93 -5.33 11.59
CA ILE A 36 4.15 -5.30 13.04
C ILE A 36 4.45 -6.69 13.62
N LYS A 37 4.08 -7.76 12.90
CA LYS A 37 4.30 -9.15 13.32
C LYS A 37 5.61 -9.69 12.74
N PRO A 38 6.61 -10.00 13.59
CA PRO A 38 7.92 -10.48 13.12
C PRO A 38 7.83 -11.73 12.25
N GLU A 39 6.89 -12.63 12.53
CA GLU A 39 6.69 -13.84 11.73
C GLU A 39 6.27 -13.56 10.29
N ARG A 40 5.58 -12.44 10.04
CA ARG A 40 5.21 -12.00 8.69
C ARG A 40 6.39 -11.39 7.94
N CYS A 41 7.22 -10.64 8.65
CA CYS A 41 8.48 -10.14 8.11
C CYS A 41 9.40 -11.30 7.70
N ALA A 42 9.56 -12.29 8.56
CA ALA A 42 10.32 -13.51 8.26
C ALA A 42 9.75 -14.29 7.06
N ALA A 43 8.43 -14.37 6.94
CA ALA A 43 7.77 -14.99 5.80
C ALA A 43 8.05 -14.24 4.49
N ALA A 44 8.05 -12.91 4.50
CA ALA A 44 8.40 -12.09 3.34
C ALA A 44 9.86 -12.33 2.90
N GLU A 45 10.80 -12.33 3.83
CA GLU A 45 12.22 -12.60 3.54
C GLU A 45 12.44 -14.01 2.99
N LYS A 46 11.75 -15.01 3.53
CA LYS A 46 11.78 -16.38 2.98
C LYS A 46 11.28 -16.44 1.53
N ASN A 47 10.37 -15.54 1.16
CA ASN A 47 9.89 -15.40 -0.23
C ASN A 47 10.77 -14.47 -1.08
N GLY A 48 11.94 -14.05 -0.58
CA GLY A 48 12.86 -13.19 -1.29
C GLY A 48 12.41 -11.73 -1.39
N ILE A 49 11.58 -11.29 -0.44
CA ILE A 49 11.10 -9.90 -0.33
C ILE A 49 11.73 -9.28 0.91
N HIS A 50 12.42 -8.15 0.75
CA HIS A 50 13.02 -7.42 1.87
C HIS A 50 11.97 -6.99 2.89
N ALA A 51 12.26 -7.16 4.18
CA ALA A 51 11.43 -6.66 5.27
C ALA A 51 12.14 -5.49 5.98
N TYR A 52 11.50 -4.33 5.98
CA TYR A 52 11.97 -3.17 6.75
C TYR A 52 11.86 -3.45 8.24
N SER A 53 12.82 -2.97 9.02
CA SER A 53 12.85 -3.18 10.48
C SER A 53 11.80 -2.35 11.22
N SER A 54 11.36 -1.24 10.63
CA SER A 54 10.32 -0.37 11.17
C SER A 54 9.52 0.32 10.07
N LEU A 55 8.35 0.85 10.44
CA LEU A 55 7.55 1.68 9.54
C LEU A 55 8.29 2.97 9.17
N GLU A 56 9.01 3.55 10.12
CA GLU A 56 9.81 4.75 9.92
C GLU A 56 10.87 4.52 8.85
N GLU A 57 11.62 3.42 8.94
CA GLU A 57 12.63 3.06 7.94
C GLU A 57 12.03 2.96 6.54
N LEU A 58 10.88 2.30 6.39
CA LEU A 58 10.18 2.22 5.11
C LEU A 58 9.78 3.60 4.59
N LEU A 59 9.21 4.45 5.44
CA LEU A 59 8.73 5.77 5.05
C LEU A 59 9.85 6.76 4.77
N GLU A 60 11.01 6.60 5.39
CA GLU A 60 12.21 7.43 5.16
C GLU A 60 13.01 7.00 3.92
N ASP A 61 12.78 5.78 3.41
CA ASP A 61 13.46 5.32 2.20
C ASP A 61 13.06 6.15 0.98
N LYS A 62 13.98 6.99 0.51
CA LYS A 62 13.78 7.90 -0.62
C LYS A 62 13.61 7.19 -1.96
N ASN A 63 13.97 5.91 -2.04
CA ASN A 63 13.76 5.13 -3.25
C ASN A 63 12.30 4.69 -3.42
N VAL A 64 11.51 4.65 -2.34
CA VAL A 64 10.11 4.25 -2.38
C VAL A 64 9.25 5.40 -2.88
N ASP A 65 8.57 5.21 -4.01
CA ASP A 65 7.65 6.18 -4.62
C ASP A 65 6.24 6.10 -4.00
N PHE A 66 5.76 4.88 -3.77
CA PHE A 66 4.41 4.64 -3.25
C PHE A 66 4.36 3.47 -2.27
N VAL A 67 3.32 3.47 -1.45
CA VAL A 67 3.01 2.36 -0.53
C VAL A 67 1.63 1.79 -0.79
N THR A 68 1.52 0.46 -0.69
CA THR A 68 0.24 -0.24 -0.62
C THR A 68 -0.08 -0.56 0.84
N ILE A 69 -1.22 -0.11 1.33
CA ILE A 69 -1.65 -0.30 2.73
C ILE A 69 -2.64 -1.47 2.78
N ALA A 70 -2.22 -2.57 3.40
CA ALA A 70 -2.98 -3.81 3.52
C ALA A 70 -3.06 -4.27 4.99
N VAL A 71 -3.60 -3.40 5.84
CA VAL A 71 -3.74 -3.55 7.29
C VAL A 71 -5.23 -3.58 7.69
N PRO A 72 -5.59 -3.81 8.97
CA PRO A 72 -6.97 -3.64 9.44
C PRO A 72 -7.52 -2.24 9.15
N ASN A 73 -8.85 -2.16 8.93
CA ASN A 73 -9.51 -0.97 8.39
C ASN A 73 -9.32 0.31 9.22
N ASP A 74 -9.28 0.18 10.54
CA ASP A 74 -9.08 1.29 11.49
C ASP A 74 -7.71 1.96 11.35
N LEU A 75 -6.75 1.29 10.77
CA LEU A 75 -5.39 1.79 10.53
C LEU A 75 -5.20 2.42 9.15
N HIS A 76 -6.17 2.30 8.23
CA HIS A 76 -6.03 2.85 6.87
C HIS A 76 -5.81 4.36 6.89
N LYS A 77 -6.65 5.12 7.60
CA LYS A 77 -6.54 6.58 7.67
C LYS A 77 -5.20 7.06 8.25
N PRO A 78 -4.82 6.68 9.48
CA PRO A 78 -3.59 7.20 10.06
C PRO A 78 -2.35 6.84 9.25
N LEU A 79 -2.25 5.62 8.72
CA LEU A 79 -1.11 5.19 7.91
C LEU A 79 -1.07 5.87 6.55
N ALA A 80 -2.22 6.07 5.89
CA ALA A 80 -2.28 6.78 4.62
C ALA A 80 -1.82 8.24 4.76
N ILE A 81 -2.29 8.94 5.79
CA ILE A 81 -1.89 10.33 6.05
C ILE A 81 -0.40 10.40 6.40
N GLN A 82 0.09 9.48 7.23
CA GLN A 82 1.51 9.43 7.60
C GLN A 82 2.40 9.16 6.37
N ALA A 83 2.01 8.25 5.49
CA ALA A 83 2.74 7.95 4.26
C ALA A 83 2.76 9.14 3.29
N MET A 84 1.63 9.81 3.08
CA MET A 84 1.56 11.00 2.22
C MET A 84 2.40 12.15 2.78
N LYS A 85 2.38 12.35 4.10
CA LYS A 85 3.25 13.32 4.79
C LYS A 85 4.73 12.99 4.60
N ALA A 86 5.10 11.72 4.56
CA ALA A 86 6.45 11.25 4.28
C ALA A 86 6.82 11.29 2.78
N GLY A 87 5.94 11.82 1.93
CA GLY A 87 6.20 12.00 0.51
C GLY A 87 5.86 10.80 -0.37
N LYS A 88 5.09 9.82 0.13
CA LYS A 88 4.70 8.63 -0.63
C LYS A 88 3.32 8.77 -1.24
N HIS A 89 3.13 8.27 -2.45
CA HIS A 89 1.80 8.00 -2.98
C HIS A 89 1.20 6.78 -2.24
N VAL A 90 -0.13 6.70 -2.20
CA VAL A 90 -0.82 5.67 -1.40
C VAL A 90 -1.85 4.92 -2.23
N VAL A 91 -1.78 3.60 -2.17
CA VAL A 91 -2.85 2.67 -2.57
C VAL A 91 -3.37 2.01 -1.30
N SER A 92 -4.64 2.24 -0.95
CA SER A 92 -5.26 1.62 0.22
C SER A 92 -6.11 0.42 -0.19
N GLU A 93 -6.10 -0.63 0.63
CA GLU A 93 -7.07 -1.71 0.49
C GLU A 93 -8.50 -1.23 0.82
N LYS A 94 -9.45 -1.95 0.27
CA LYS A 94 -10.88 -1.76 0.55
C LYS A 94 -11.29 -2.52 1.85
N PRO A 95 -12.32 -2.10 2.57
CA PRO A 95 -12.94 -0.78 2.47
C PRO A 95 -11.97 0.30 2.93
N VAL A 96 -11.96 1.42 2.23
CA VAL A 96 -10.95 2.48 2.50
C VAL A 96 -11.07 3.04 3.91
N THR A 97 -12.29 3.22 4.38
CA THR A 97 -12.64 3.69 5.71
C THR A 97 -14.11 3.37 6.01
N LEU A 98 -14.53 3.48 7.26
CA LEU A 98 -15.90 3.28 7.72
C LEU A 98 -16.67 4.61 7.87
N SER A 99 -16.04 5.74 7.61
CA SER A 99 -16.59 7.07 7.81
C SER A 99 -16.26 7.99 6.62
N SER A 100 -17.27 8.71 6.12
CA SER A 100 -17.05 9.73 5.09
C SER A 100 -16.19 10.88 5.58
N ALA A 101 -16.24 11.22 6.86
CA ALA A 101 -15.38 12.24 7.46
C ALA A 101 -13.90 11.82 7.42
N ASP A 102 -13.62 10.57 7.78
CA ASP A 102 -12.24 10.02 7.71
C ASP A 102 -11.73 9.98 6.26
N LEU A 103 -12.59 9.62 5.31
CA LEU A 103 -12.23 9.65 3.90
C LEU A 103 -11.89 11.08 3.44
N GLN A 104 -12.67 12.08 3.89
CA GLN A 104 -12.41 13.47 3.55
C GLN A 104 -11.04 13.93 4.08
N GLU A 105 -10.68 13.55 5.32
CA GLU A 105 -9.35 13.86 5.86
C GLU A 105 -8.21 13.22 5.03
N MET A 106 -8.41 12.00 4.53
CA MET A 106 -7.43 11.33 3.64
C MET A 106 -7.30 12.05 2.30
N ILE A 107 -8.41 12.51 1.72
CA ILE A 107 -8.44 13.29 0.48
C ILE A 107 -7.74 14.65 0.71
N ASP A 108 -8.04 15.33 1.81
CA ASP A 108 -7.43 16.61 2.16
C ASP A 108 -5.91 16.47 2.33
N ALA A 109 -5.46 15.39 2.97
CA ALA A 109 -4.03 15.07 3.08
C ALA A 109 -3.37 14.84 1.72
N SER A 110 -4.06 14.15 0.80
CA SER A 110 -3.57 13.94 -0.57
C SER A 110 -3.31 15.28 -1.29
N HIS A 111 -4.24 16.21 -1.17
CA HIS A 111 -4.09 17.57 -1.72
C HIS A 111 -2.97 18.34 -1.00
N LYS A 112 -2.99 18.34 0.34
CA LYS A 112 -2.00 19.06 1.16
C LYS A 112 -0.57 18.66 0.86
N TYR A 113 -0.32 17.37 0.68
CA TYR A 113 1.02 16.84 0.43
C TYR A 113 1.31 16.59 -1.05
N SER A 114 0.37 16.93 -1.95
CA SER A 114 0.48 16.72 -3.40
C SER A 114 0.85 15.27 -3.75
N LYS A 115 0.13 14.32 -3.13
CA LYS A 115 0.32 12.88 -3.36
C LYS A 115 -0.94 12.24 -3.93
N ILE A 116 -0.74 11.24 -4.77
CA ILE A 116 -1.85 10.42 -5.28
C ILE A 116 -2.31 9.51 -4.14
N PHE A 117 -3.61 9.51 -3.90
CA PHE A 117 -4.29 8.58 -3.03
C PHE A 117 -5.36 7.83 -3.84
N THR A 118 -5.33 6.52 -3.81
CA THR A 118 -6.31 5.67 -4.50
C THR A 118 -6.66 4.44 -3.66
N VAL A 119 -7.77 3.79 -4.03
CA VAL A 119 -8.28 2.59 -3.36
C VAL A 119 -8.25 1.42 -4.32
N HIS A 120 -7.81 0.26 -3.85
CA HIS A 120 -7.75 -0.97 -4.63
C HIS A 120 -9.15 -1.58 -4.80
N GLN A 121 -9.95 -1.02 -5.69
CA GLN A 121 -11.28 -1.52 -6.06
C GLN A 121 -11.14 -2.61 -7.14
N ASN A 122 -10.58 -3.75 -6.76
CA ASN A 122 -10.23 -4.85 -7.67
C ASN A 122 -11.43 -5.40 -8.47
N ARG A 123 -12.63 -5.37 -7.89
CA ARG A 123 -13.87 -5.86 -8.54
C ARG A 123 -14.31 -5.05 -9.76
N ARG A 124 -13.78 -3.82 -9.94
CA ARG A 124 -14.02 -3.04 -11.18
C ARG A 124 -13.52 -3.74 -12.45
N TRP A 125 -12.66 -4.71 -12.31
CA TRP A 125 -12.02 -5.45 -13.41
C TRP A 125 -12.55 -6.87 -13.54
N ASP A 126 -13.53 -7.26 -12.70
CA ASP A 126 -14.18 -8.56 -12.82
C ASP A 126 -14.99 -8.65 -14.11
N GLY A 127 -15.00 -9.82 -14.74
CA GLY A 127 -15.71 -10.04 -15.99
C GLY A 127 -17.19 -9.70 -15.92
N GLU A 128 -17.86 -10.07 -14.83
CA GLU A 128 -19.28 -9.75 -14.59
C GLU A 128 -19.51 -8.24 -14.55
N PHE A 129 -18.67 -7.47 -13.85
CA PHE A 129 -18.77 -6.02 -13.81
C PHE A 129 -18.55 -5.38 -15.17
N LEU A 130 -17.58 -5.89 -15.95
CA LEU A 130 -17.29 -5.37 -17.29
C LEU A 130 -18.41 -5.67 -18.28
N LEU A 131 -19.14 -6.77 -18.11
CA LEU A 131 -20.30 -7.11 -18.95
C LEU A 131 -21.53 -6.26 -18.65
N MET A 132 -21.65 -5.67 -17.43
CA MET A 132 -22.77 -4.82 -17.03
C MET A 132 -22.56 -3.33 -17.37
N ARG A 133 -21.44 -2.95 -17.93
CA ARG A 133 -21.12 -1.59 -18.38
C ARG A 133 -21.59 -1.39 -19.80
#